data_7fe2667a610f13f27300df5f96d46b0d
#
_entry.id   7fe2667a610f13f27300df5f96d46b0d
#
_cell.length_a   1.000
_cell.length_b   1.000
_cell.length_c   1.000
_cell.angle_alpha   90.00
_cell.angle_beta   90.00
_cell.angle_gamma   90.00
#
_symmetry.space_group_name_H-M   'P 1'
#
loop_
_entity.id
_entity.type
_entity.pdbx_description
1 polymer ?
#
loop_
_entity_poly.entity_id
_entity_poly.type
_entity_poly.pdbx_seq_one_letter_code
_entity_poly.pdbx_strand_id
1 'polypeptide(L)'
;GICGGYQMLGERLEDPDHVESHVATMAGLGLLPIVTTFARDKTTRRVLARVLPGGPLDAAAGASVEGYEIHCGRASVRGGAPVFALEAPGGAPAVDGTRTADVIGTYLHGCFSSGPLRRALLTEAAARRGVTSDPRWGADLHGGRYDRLADRVAAALDLDALGRLTCRPLGVVTA
;
A
#
# COMPACT_ATOMS: atom_id res chain seq x y z
N GLY A 1 -8.57 2.76 -3.93
CA GLY A 1 -7.61 3.86 -4.02
C GLY A 1 -6.49 3.74 -3.00
N ILE A 2 -5.29 4.16 -3.37
CA ILE A 2 -4.14 4.22 -2.46
C ILE A 2 -3.63 5.65 -2.44
N CYS A 3 -3.32 6.18 -1.26
CA CYS A 3 -2.77 7.52 -1.03
C CYS A 3 -3.58 8.62 -1.74
N GLY A 4 -3.04 9.31 -2.73
CA GLY A 4 -3.79 10.30 -3.52
C GLY A 4 -5.06 9.74 -4.15
N GLY A 5 -5.05 8.46 -4.57
CA GLY A 5 -6.24 7.76 -5.04
C GLY A 5 -7.30 7.59 -3.94
N TYR A 6 -6.90 7.33 -2.69
CA TYR A 6 -7.81 7.29 -1.56
C TYR A 6 -8.43 8.65 -1.30
N GLN A 7 -7.62 9.70 -1.32
CA GLN A 7 -8.08 11.08 -1.15
C GLN A 7 -9.11 11.48 -2.22
N MET A 8 -8.83 11.15 -3.49
CA MET A 8 -9.73 11.43 -4.62
C MET A 8 -11.06 10.67 -4.54
N LEU A 9 -11.11 9.48 -3.92
CA LEU A 9 -12.34 8.73 -3.70
C LEU A 9 -13.29 9.41 -2.72
N GLY A 10 -12.80 10.34 -1.90
CA GLY A 10 -13.57 11.09 -0.91
C GLY A 10 -14.59 12.04 -1.49
N GLU A 11 -15.31 12.72 -0.62
CA GLU A 11 -16.29 13.74 -0.96
C GLU A 11 -15.62 15.05 -1.37
N ARG A 12 -14.53 15.41 -0.67
CA ARG A 12 -13.87 16.69 -0.83
C ARG A 12 -12.40 16.63 -0.39
N LEU A 13 -11.58 17.39 -1.10
CA LEU A 13 -10.21 17.72 -0.74
C LEU A 13 -10.13 19.18 -0.33
N GLU A 14 -9.51 19.47 0.79
CA GLU A 14 -9.33 20.80 1.36
C GLU A 14 -7.84 21.10 1.50
N ASP A 15 -7.40 22.20 0.96
CA ASP A 15 -6.02 22.69 1.04
C ASP A 15 -5.99 24.18 1.43
N PRO A 16 -6.42 24.51 2.66
CA PRO A 16 -6.55 25.89 3.09
C PRO A 16 -5.20 26.64 3.13
N ASP A 17 -4.12 25.91 3.32
CA ASP A 17 -2.76 26.48 3.41
C ASP A 17 -1.95 26.34 2.11
N HIS A 18 -2.59 25.89 1.03
CA HIS A 18 -1.95 25.69 -0.28
C HIS A 18 -0.69 24.84 -0.22
N VAL A 19 -0.77 23.70 0.49
CA VAL A 19 0.35 22.75 0.69
C VAL A 19 0.66 21.98 -0.58
N GLU A 20 -0.37 21.52 -1.28
CA GLU A 20 -0.27 20.66 -2.48
C GLU A 20 -0.84 21.35 -3.74
N SER A 21 -1.68 22.39 -3.60
CA SER A 21 -2.41 22.99 -4.70
C SER A 21 -2.62 24.49 -4.53
N HIS A 22 -2.86 25.18 -5.64
CA HIS A 22 -3.34 26.57 -5.64
C HIS A 22 -4.85 26.68 -5.42
N VAL A 23 -5.57 25.54 -5.36
CA VAL A 23 -7.01 25.49 -5.16
C VAL A 23 -7.30 25.06 -3.72
N ALA A 24 -7.91 25.95 -2.94
CA ALA A 24 -8.19 25.71 -1.53
C ALA A 24 -9.19 24.58 -1.26
N THR A 25 -10.06 24.29 -2.22
CA THR A 25 -11.06 23.23 -2.06
C THR A 25 -11.45 22.64 -3.42
N MET A 26 -11.52 21.33 -3.52
CA MET A 26 -11.94 20.60 -4.71
C MET A 26 -12.89 19.47 -4.34
N ALA A 27 -13.91 19.23 -5.16
CA ALA A 27 -14.77 18.06 -5.02
C ALA A 27 -13.97 16.78 -5.34
N GLY A 28 -14.17 15.75 -4.52
CA GLY A 28 -13.72 14.41 -4.83
C GLY A 28 -14.75 13.62 -5.65
N LEU A 29 -14.56 12.32 -5.76
CA LEU A 29 -15.46 11.42 -6.50
C LEU A 29 -16.72 11.04 -5.70
N GLY A 30 -16.76 11.31 -4.39
CA GLY A 30 -17.90 11.01 -3.51
C GLY A 30 -18.19 9.52 -3.32
N LEU A 31 -17.20 8.65 -3.55
CA LEU A 31 -17.35 7.21 -3.43
C LEU A 31 -17.04 6.69 -2.02
N LEU A 32 -16.31 7.46 -1.22
CA LEU A 32 -16.03 7.20 0.18
C LEU A 32 -16.46 8.40 1.05
N PRO A 33 -17.04 8.17 2.23
CA PRO A 33 -17.50 9.23 3.13
C PRO A 33 -16.33 9.83 3.92
N ILE A 34 -15.38 10.42 3.21
CA ILE A 34 -14.20 11.06 3.78
C ILE A 34 -14.02 12.45 3.21
N VAL A 35 -13.46 13.33 4.04
CA VAL A 35 -12.92 14.62 3.62
C VAL A 35 -11.43 14.62 3.92
N THR A 36 -10.62 14.93 2.94
CA THR A 36 -9.17 15.04 3.13
C THR A 36 -8.79 16.49 3.30
N THR A 37 -8.07 16.82 4.38
CA THR A 37 -7.48 18.14 4.58
C THR A 37 -5.96 18.01 4.50
N PHE A 38 -5.33 18.77 3.61
CA PHE A 38 -3.88 18.82 3.50
C PHE A 38 -3.29 19.66 4.63
N ALA A 39 -2.17 19.21 5.17
CA ALA A 39 -1.42 19.86 6.22
C ALA A 39 0.07 19.84 5.89
N ARG A 40 0.84 20.80 6.43
CA ARG A 40 2.30 20.89 6.20
C ARG A 40 3.07 19.73 6.76
N ASP A 41 2.53 19.10 7.82
CA ASP A 41 3.14 17.95 8.46
C ASP A 41 2.98 16.70 7.60
N LYS A 42 4.10 16.18 7.13
CA LYS A 42 4.16 14.96 6.34
C LYS A 42 4.30 13.73 7.22
N THR A 43 3.39 12.79 7.09
CA THR A 43 3.53 11.46 7.69
C THR A 43 4.47 10.63 6.82
N THR A 44 5.52 10.05 7.43
CA THR A 44 6.41 9.09 6.75
C THR A 44 6.81 8.04 7.77
N ARG A 45 6.28 6.81 7.61
CA ARG A 45 6.59 5.71 8.53
C ARG A 45 6.39 4.34 7.89
N ARG A 46 7.14 3.35 8.34
CA ARG A 46 6.83 1.94 8.10
C ARG A 46 5.67 1.53 9.00
N VAL A 47 4.83 0.66 8.47
CA VAL A 47 3.62 0.20 9.12
C VAL A 47 3.50 -1.31 8.99
N LEU A 48 3.23 -1.95 10.11
CA LEU A 48 2.69 -3.31 10.16
C LEU A 48 1.22 -3.20 10.49
N ALA A 49 0.38 -3.87 9.72
CA ALA A 49 -1.07 -3.79 9.84
C ALA A 49 -1.71 -5.16 9.73
N ARG A 50 -2.95 -5.28 10.23
CA ARG A 50 -3.81 -6.45 10.03
C ARG A 50 -5.05 -6.06 9.23
N VAL A 51 -5.40 -6.90 8.28
CA VAL A 51 -6.65 -6.73 7.51
C VAL A 51 -7.83 -6.92 8.44
N LEU A 52 -8.72 -5.94 8.48
CA LEU A 52 -9.97 -6.03 9.22
C LEU A 52 -11.04 -6.76 8.41
N PRO A 53 -11.92 -7.55 9.08
CA PRO A 53 -12.95 -8.33 8.38
C PRO A 53 -13.96 -7.47 7.65
N GLY A 54 -14.47 -7.98 6.54
CA GLY A 54 -15.58 -7.43 5.75
C GLY A 54 -15.18 -6.86 4.39
N GLY A 55 -16.16 -6.80 3.49
CA GLY A 55 -16.00 -6.31 2.12
C GLY A 55 -15.12 -7.20 1.24
N PRO A 56 -14.57 -6.66 0.15
CA PRO A 56 -13.80 -7.44 -0.84
C PRO A 56 -12.51 -8.07 -0.29
N LEU A 57 -12.09 -7.71 0.91
CA LEU A 57 -10.88 -8.24 1.54
C LEU A 57 -11.18 -9.25 2.66
N ASP A 58 -12.44 -9.63 2.86
CA ASP A 58 -12.88 -10.48 3.98
C ASP A 58 -12.10 -11.80 4.03
N ALA A 59 -11.83 -12.42 2.88
CA ALA A 59 -11.04 -13.66 2.81
C ALA A 59 -9.58 -13.50 3.26
N ALA A 60 -9.09 -12.28 3.43
CA ALA A 60 -7.77 -11.97 4.00
C ALA A 60 -7.85 -11.46 5.44
N ALA A 61 -9.02 -11.49 6.10
CA ALA A 61 -9.19 -11.00 7.45
C ALA A 61 -8.15 -11.62 8.41
N GLY A 62 -7.52 -10.78 9.24
CA GLY A 62 -6.45 -11.18 10.15
C GLY A 62 -5.06 -11.31 9.52
N ALA A 63 -4.94 -11.31 8.19
CA ALA A 63 -3.64 -11.37 7.53
C ALA A 63 -2.79 -10.15 7.88
N SER A 64 -1.50 -10.39 8.11
CA SER A 64 -0.51 -9.34 8.31
C SER A 64 -0.12 -8.69 6.97
N VAL A 65 0.04 -7.39 6.99
CA VAL A 65 0.41 -6.57 5.84
C VAL A 65 1.49 -5.59 6.26
N GLU A 66 2.65 -5.70 5.60
CA GLU A 66 3.70 -4.71 5.75
C GLU A 66 3.57 -3.64 4.67
N GLY A 67 3.86 -2.40 5.05
CA GLY A 67 3.82 -1.29 4.12
C GLY A 67 4.40 -0.01 4.70
N TYR A 68 4.04 1.10 4.10
CA TYR A 68 4.45 2.41 4.59
C TYR A 68 3.38 3.46 4.28
N GLU A 69 3.33 4.48 5.11
CA GLU A 69 2.54 5.68 4.88
C GLU A 69 3.47 6.83 4.51
N ILE A 70 3.08 7.59 3.49
CA ILE A 70 3.79 8.80 3.05
C ILE A 70 2.77 9.78 2.45
N HIS A 71 2.26 10.71 3.27
CA HIS A 71 1.22 11.64 2.84
C HIS A 71 1.22 12.92 3.70
N CYS A 72 0.73 14.02 3.14
CA CYS A 72 0.46 15.28 3.84
C CYS A 72 -1.03 15.43 4.20
N GLY A 73 -1.92 14.73 3.52
CA GLY A 73 -3.36 14.79 3.76
C GLY A 73 -3.78 13.96 4.97
N ARG A 74 -4.78 14.45 5.68
CA ARG A 74 -5.46 13.76 6.79
C ARG A 74 -6.91 13.51 6.41
N ALA A 75 -7.33 12.25 6.41
CA ALA A 75 -8.72 11.90 6.12
C ALA A 75 -9.57 11.98 7.39
N SER A 76 -10.62 12.79 7.34
CA SER A 76 -11.70 12.79 8.32
C SER A 76 -12.79 11.84 7.84
N VAL A 77 -12.92 10.70 8.52
CA VAL A 77 -13.88 9.63 8.15
C VAL A 77 -15.24 9.94 8.78
N ARG A 78 -16.27 10.03 7.96
CA ARG A 78 -17.64 10.36 8.36
C ARG A 78 -18.57 9.12 8.36
N GLY A 79 -18.08 7.99 7.89
CA GLY A 79 -18.83 6.75 7.79
C GLY A 79 -18.04 5.64 7.13
N GLY A 80 -18.66 4.50 6.88
CA GLY A 80 -17.98 3.31 6.38
C GLY A 80 -17.30 2.53 7.50
N ALA A 81 -16.42 1.59 7.13
CA ALA A 81 -15.66 0.79 8.07
C ALA A 81 -14.16 0.89 7.77
N PRO A 82 -13.28 0.78 8.78
CA PRO A 82 -11.85 0.77 8.55
C PRO A 82 -11.42 -0.50 7.80
N VAL A 83 -10.28 -0.41 7.11
CA VAL A 83 -9.71 -1.50 6.31
C VAL A 83 -8.61 -2.23 7.07
N PHE A 84 -7.75 -1.50 7.77
CA PHE A 84 -6.60 -2.03 8.48
C PHE A 84 -6.59 -1.58 9.94
N ALA A 85 -6.19 -2.50 10.82
CA ALA A 85 -5.73 -2.18 12.16
C ALA A 85 -4.21 -2.02 12.10
N LEU A 86 -3.69 -0.87 12.54
CA LEU A 86 -2.26 -0.58 12.53
C LEU A 86 -1.63 -1.10 13.83
N GLU A 87 -0.52 -1.82 13.71
CA GLU A 87 0.26 -2.25 14.87
C GLU A 87 1.23 -1.12 15.26
N ALA A 88 1.00 -0.53 16.41
CA ALA A 88 1.88 0.49 16.98
C ALA A 88 2.49 -0.04 18.29
N PRO A 89 3.78 -0.37 18.32
CA PRO A 89 4.45 -0.77 19.57
C PRO A 89 4.30 0.32 20.64
N GLY A 90 3.55 0.02 21.70
CA GLY A 90 3.30 0.96 22.81
C GLY A 90 2.40 2.16 22.49
N GLY A 91 1.77 2.20 21.31
CA GLY A 91 0.85 3.25 20.89
C GLY A 91 -0.62 2.93 21.12
N ALA A 92 -1.47 3.94 21.00
CA ALA A 92 -2.92 3.73 20.98
C ALA A 92 -3.33 2.92 19.72
N PRO A 93 -4.38 2.09 19.82
CA PRO A 93 -4.95 1.42 18.66
C PRO A 93 -5.27 2.45 17.56
N ALA A 94 -4.76 2.21 16.37
CA ALA A 94 -4.99 3.06 15.22
C ALA A 94 -5.52 2.22 14.07
N VAL A 95 -6.30 2.85 13.20
CA VAL A 95 -6.83 2.21 12.00
C VAL A 95 -6.48 3.05 10.79
N ASP A 96 -6.39 2.39 9.62
CA ASP A 96 -6.22 3.05 8.34
C ASP A 96 -7.21 2.55 7.32
N GLY A 97 -7.47 3.44 6.38
CA GLY A 97 -8.36 3.21 5.26
C GLY A 97 -9.84 3.29 5.62
N THR A 98 -10.63 3.39 4.58
CA THR A 98 -12.09 3.40 4.65
C THR A 98 -12.64 2.53 3.55
N ARG A 99 -13.69 1.77 3.87
CA ARG A 99 -14.45 1.02 2.88
C ARG A 99 -15.95 1.29 3.01
N THR A 100 -16.60 1.27 1.88
CA THR A 100 -18.05 1.20 1.73
C THR A 100 -18.34 0.17 0.66
N ALA A 101 -19.32 -0.74 0.88
CA ALA A 101 -19.65 -1.77 -0.11
C ALA A 101 -18.40 -2.31 -0.87
N ASP A 102 -18.18 -1.83 -2.08
CA ASP A 102 -17.16 -2.31 -3.01
C ASP A 102 -15.98 -1.35 -3.19
N VAL A 103 -16.01 -0.20 -2.51
CA VAL A 103 -14.97 0.82 -2.63
C VAL A 103 -14.08 0.78 -1.40
N ILE A 104 -12.77 0.72 -1.65
CA ILE A 104 -11.74 0.69 -0.62
C ILE A 104 -10.72 1.78 -0.90
N GLY A 105 -10.35 2.51 0.14
CA GLY A 105 -9.25 3.46 0.09
C GLY A 105 -8.36 3.34 1.33
N THR A 106 -7.05 3.59 1.19
CA THR A 106 -6.05 3.46 2.26
C THR A 106 -4.85 4.38 2.01
N TYR A 107 -4.18 4.79 3.08
CA TYR A 107 -2.86 5.41 2.98
C TYR A 107 -1.72 4.39 2.97
N LEU A 108 -2.00 3.12 3.22
CA LEU A 108 -0.99 2.08 3.30
C LEU A 108 -0.47 1.70 1.92
N HIS A 109 0.71 2.20 1.59
CA HIS A 109 1.46 1.80 0.40
C HIS A 109 2.07 0.42 0.58
N GLY A 110 2.28 -0.30 -0.53
CA GLY A 110 2.90 -1.63 -0.50
C GLY A 110 1.97 -2.75 -0.04
N CYS A 111 0.73 -2.46 0.36
CA CYS A 111 -0.20 -3.45 0.89
C CYS A 111 -0.43 -4.64 -0.06
N PHE A 112 -0.37 -4.43 -1.37
CA PHE A 112 -0.48 -5.51 -2.36
C PHE A 112 0.79 -6.37 -2.51
N SER A 113 1.85 -6.12 -1.76
CA SER A 113 2.94 -7.10 -1.59
C SER A 113 2.49 -8.30 -0.76
N SER A 114 1.46 -8.15 0.07
CA SER A 114 0.84 -9.27 0.80
C SER A 114 0.13 -10.22 -0.16
N GLY A 115 0.60 -11.48 -0.23
CA GLY A 115 -0.01 -12.54 -1.03
C GLY A 115 -1.48 -12.82 -0.66
N PRO A 116 -1.80 -12.98 0.64
CA PRO A 116 -3.18 -13.17 1.09
C PRO A 116 -4.11 -12.04 0.66
N LEU A 117 -3.69 -10.77 0.79
CA LEU A 117 -4.50 -9.62 0.40
C LEU A 117 -4.74 -9.57 -1.10
N ARG A 118 -3.70 -9.79 -1.92
CA ARG A 118 -3.87 -9.86 -3.38
C ARG A 118 -4.82 -10.96 -3.79
N ARG A 119 -4.65 -12.15 -3.22
CA ARG A 119 -5.52 -13.30 -3.52
C ARG A 119 -6.97 -12.99 -3.19
N ALA A 120 -7.25 -12.46 -1.99
CA ALA A 120 -8.59 -12.13 -1.58
C ALA A 120 -9.27 -11.15 -2.57
N LEU A 121 -8.60 -10.04 -2.88
CA LEU A 121 -9.15 -9.04 -3.79
C LEU A 121 -9.39 -9.58 -5.20
N LEU A 122 -8.42 -10.30 -5.77
CA LEU A 122 -8.52 -10.83 -7.12
C LEU A 122 -9.56 -11.94 -7.21
N THR A 123 -9.67 -12.79 -6.19
CA THR A 123 -10.69 -13.85 -6.12
C THR A 123 -12.09 -13.24 -6.05
N GLU A 124 -12.29 -12.23 -5.24
CA GLU A 124 -13.57 -11.52 -5.13
C GLU A 124 -13.94 -10.84 -6.46
N ALA A 125 -12.99 -10.15 -7.08
CA ALA A 125 -13.21 -9.51 -8.37
C ALA A 125 -13.52 -10.52 -9.50
N ALA A 126 -12.89 -11.69 -9.48
CA ALA A 126 -13.14 -12.78 -10.41
C ALA A 126 -14.55 -13.39 -10.21
N ALA A 127 -14.92 -13.64 -8.94
CA ALA A 127 -16.25 -14.17 -8.61
C ALA A 127 -17.37 -13.26 -9.12
N ARG A 128 -17.24 -11.95 -8.95
CA ARG A 128 -18.20 -10.96 -9.46
C ARG A 128 -18.31 -10.94 -10.98
N ARG A 129 -17.29 -11.38 -11.68
CA ARG A 129 -17.26 -11.45 -13.16
C ARG A 129 -17.49 -12.84 -13.72
N GLY A 130 -17.76 -13.83 -12.86
CA GLY A 130 -17.90 -15.23 -13.27
C GLY A 130 -16.61 -15.82 -13.85
N VAL A 131 -15.46 -15.31 -13.46
CA VAL A 131 -14.13 -15.78 -13.91
C VAL A 131 -13.55 -16.72 -12.85
N THR A 132 -12.92 -17.81 -13.29
CA THR A 132 -12.25 -18.75 -12.41
C THR A 132 -11.03 -18.09 -11.76
N SER A 133 -10.87 -18.26 -10.45
CA SER A 133 -9.71 -17.76 -9.73
C SER A 133 -8.45 -18.55 -10.08
N ASP A 134 -7.29 -17.85 -10.13
CA ASP A 134 -5.97 -18.46 -10.32
C ASP A 134 -5.25 -18.62 -8.99
N PRO A 135 -4.83 -19.84 -8.59
CA PRO A 135 -4.12 -20.06 -7.34
C PRO A 135 -2.81 -19.27 -7.22
N ARG A 136 -2.24 -18.83 -8.35
CA ARG A 136 -1.00 -18.03 -8.39
C ARG A 136 -1.18 -16.59 -7.92
N TRP A 137 -2.39 -16.06 -7.79
CA TRP A 137 -2.63 -14.66 -7.41
C TRP A 137 -2.08 -14.27 -6.03
N GLY A 138 -1.87 -15.25 -5.15
CA GLY A 138 -1.23 -15.04 -3.86
C GLY A 138 0.26 -15.40 -3.81
N ALA A 139 0.85 -15.83 -4.93
CA ALA A 139 2.25 -16.22 -4.97
C ALA A 139 3.18 -15.04 -4.66
N ASP A 140 4.37 -15.37 -4.15
CA ASP A 140 5.40 -14.35 -3.94
C ASP A 140 5.80 -13.70 -5.27
N LEU A 141 5.59 -12.38 -5.36
CA LEU A 141 5.93 -11.60 -6.55
C LEU A 141 7.45 -11.40 -6.70
N HIS A 142 8.19 -11.56 -5.62
CA HIS A 142 9.61 -11.25 -5.57
C HIS A 142 10.49 -12.50 -5.58
N GLY A 143 9.91 -13.70 -5.42
CA GLY A 143 10.63 -14.97 -5.34
C GLY A 143 11.62 -15.15 -6.48
N GLY A 144 12.92 -15.07 -6.17
CA GLY A 144 14.03 -15.23 -7.10
C GLY A 144 14.12 -14.21 -8.25
N ARG A 145 13.26 -13.17 -8.30
CA ARG A 145 13.33 -12.16 -9.36
C ARG A 145 14.56 -11.27 -9.23
N TYR A 146 14.83 -10.84 -8.00
CA TYR A 146 16.02 -10.04 -7.71
C TYR A 146 17.29 -10.87 -7.79
N ASP A 147 17.24 -12.15 -7.39
CA ASP A 147 18.37 -13.06 -7.52
C ASP A 147 18.73 -13.26 -9.01
N ARG A 148 17.74 -13.54 -9.86
CA ARG A 148 17.97 -13.62 -11.32
C ARG A 148 18.49 -12.32 -11.93
N LEU A 149 18.09 -11.17 -11.42
CA LEU A 149 18.63 -9.88 -11.85
C LEU A 149 20.07 -9.72 -11.37
N ALA A 150 20.36 -10.05 -10.12
CA ALA A 150 21.70 -10.02 -9.55
C ALA A 150 22.66 -10.93 -10.33
N ASP A 151 22.23 -12.15 -10.64
CA ASP A 151 23.00 -13.09 -11.46
C ASP A 151 23.32 -12.53 -12.84
N ARG A 152 22.34 -11.90 -13.49
CA ARG A 152 22.56 -11.27 -14.81
C ARG A 152 23.53 -10.09 -14.76
N VAL A 153 23.41 -9.26 -13.72
CA VAL A 153 24.31 -8.12 -13.50
C VAL A 153 25.72 -8.62 -13.21
N ALA A 154 25.85 -9.63 -12.33
CA ALA A 154 27.13 -10.24 -12.00
C ALA A 154 27.82 -10.88 -13.23
N ALA A 155 27.04 -11.54 -14.08
CA ALA A 155 27.57 -12.13 -15.32
C ALA A 155 27.99 -11.10 -16.40
N ALA A 156 27.42 -9.88 -16.33
CA ALA A 156 27.71 -8.80 -17.29
C ALA A 156 28.84 -7.86 -16.84
N LEU A 157 29.27 -7.93 -15.59
CA LEU A 157 30.27 -7.02 -15.01
C LEU A 157 31.52 -7.79 -14.60
N ASP A 158 32.69 -7.19 -14.77
CA ASP A 158 33.94 -7.64 -14.13
C ASP A 158 33.93 -7.18 -12.66
N LEU A 159 33.36 -8.03 -11.78
CA LEU A 159 33.24 -7.74 -10.35
C LEU A 159 34.61 -7.62 -9.66
N ASP A 160 35.61 -8.34 -10.15
CA ASP A 160 36.98 -8.26 -9.61
C ASP A 160 37.62 -6.92 -9.96
N ALA A 161 37.45 -6.44 -11.18
CA ALA A 161 37.92 -5.12 -11.58
C ALA A 161 37.20 -4.02 -10.77
N LEU A 162 35.91 -4.11 -10.58
CA LEU A 162 35.14 -3.19 -9.75
C LEU A 162 35.58 -3.23 -8.29
N GLY A 163 35.82 -4.42 -7.73
CA GLY A 163 36.36 -4.59 -6.38
C GLY A 163 37.71 -3.90 -6.19
N ARG A 164 38.61 -4.02 -7.18
CA ARG A 164 39.89 -3.31 -7.17
C ARG A 164 39.75 -1.79 -7.21
N LEU A 165 38.81 -1.27 -8.02
CA LEU A 165 38.55 0.17 -8.14
C LEU A 165 37.91 0.77 -6.88
N THR A 166 37.03 0.02 -6.20
CA THR A 166 36.32 0.50 -5.01
C THR A 166 37.04 0.19 -3.70
N CYS A 167 38.22 -0.47 -3.77
CA CYS A 167 38.96 -0.98 -2.61
C CYS A 167 38.09 -1.84 -1.65
N ARG A 168 37.05 -2.51 -2.18
CA ARG A 168 36.13 -3.39 -1.44
C ARG A 168 35.90 -4.66 -2.25
N PRO A 169 35.98 -5.85 -1.63
CA PRO A 169 35.55 -7.06 -2.30
C PRO A 169 34.02 -6.99 -2.53
N LEU A 170 33.61 -7.07 -3.79
CA LEU A 170 32.21 -7.22 -4.16
C LEU A 170 31.89 -8.71 -4.17
N GLY A 171 31.62 -9.29 -3.01
CA GLY A 171 31.16 -10.66 -2.90
C GLY A 171 29.67 -10.76 -3.25
N VAL A 172 29.30 -11.78 -4.02
CA VAL A 172 27.89 -12.18 -4.14
C VAL A 172 27.46 -12.68 -2.77
N VAL A 173 26.55 -11.97 -2.13
CA VAL A 173 25.91 -12.47 -0.89
C VAL A 173 24.98 -13.60 -1.32
N THR A 174 25.46 -14.83 -1.20
CA THR A 174 24.57 -16.00 -1.25
C THR A 174 23.72 -16.01 0.01
N ALA A 175 22.39 -15.88 -0.16
CA ALA A 175 21.40 -15.99 0.89
C ALA A 175 21.33 -17.43 1.44
#